data_ca0ae12e000dd90931800c21559e0bbb
#
_entry.id   ca0ae12e000dd90931800c21559e0bbb
#
_cell.length_a   1.000
_cell.length_b   1.000
_cell.length_c   1.000
_cell.angle_alpha   90.00
_cell.angle_beta   90.00
_cell.angle_gamma   90.00
#
_symmetry.space_group_name_H-M   'P 1'
#
loop_
_entity.id
_entity.type
_entity.pdbx_description
1 polymer ?
#
loop_
_entity_poly.entity_id
_entity_poly.type
_entity_poly.pdbx_seq_one_letter_code
_entity_poly.pdbx_strand_id
1 'polypeptide(L)'
;MNVVRSHPRPAEVARLVPSPADLKPEWKTAWPWLFWALWGVWLAVSDLHNDDVQAAVLRLIVGAAVLGYARPRSWIMWSLALAVWVPAEPVVASILRLTPATEYNAGVWVLPPLVALVGGLLGKSVAKGVLTHRDAR
;
A
#
# COMPACT_ATOMS: atom_id res chain seq x y z
N MET A 1 -35.86 -33.37 -37.42
CA MET A 1 -34.57 -32.70 -37.10
C MET A 1 -34.13 -33.17 -35.69
N ASN A 2 -33.22 -34.14 -35.59
CA ASN A 2 -32.75 -34.67 -34.33
C ASN A 2 -31.55 -33.84 -33.89
N VAL A 3 -31.75 -32.99 -32.85
CA VAL A 3 -30.65 -32.27 -32.20
C VAL A 3 -29.94 -33.27 -31.28
N VAL A 4 -28.82 -33.80 -31.74
CA VAL A 4 -27.93 -34.62 -30.92
C VAL A 4 -27.31 -33.70 -29.86
N ARG A 5 -27.81 -33.73 -28.63
CA ARG A 5 -27.16 -33.07 -27.47
C ARG A 5 -25.89 -33.84 -27.15
N SER A 6 -24.76 -33.35 -27.63
CA SER A 6 -23.46 -33.85 -27.23
C SER A 6 -23.24 -33.52 -25.75
N HIS A 7 -23.28 -34.52 -24.87
CA HIS A 7 -22.84 -34.35 -23.50
C HIS A 7 -21.34 -34.04 -23.47
N PRO A 8 -20.90 -32.98 -22.75
CA PRO A 8 -19.49 -32.68 -22.63
C PRO A 8 -18.75 -33.87 -22.00
N ARG A 9 -17.61 -34.22 -22.53
CA ARG A 9 -16.79 -35.34 -22.03
C ARG A 9 -16.34 -35.05 -20.59
N PRO A 10 -16.27 -36.07 -19.71
CA PRO A 10 -15.84 -35.87 -18.30
C PRO A 10 -14.49 -35.13 -18.17
N ALA A 11 -13.58 -35.33 -19.11
CA ALA A 11 -12.28 -34.64 -19.16
C ALA A 11 -12.39 -33.14 -19.47
N GLU A 12 -13.46 -32.71 -20.14
CA GLU A 12 -13.70 -31.31 -20.48
C GLU A 12 -14.32 -30.56 -19.29
N VAL A 13 -15.20 -31.23 -18.54
CA VAL A 13 -15.76 -30.70 -17.29
C VAL A 13 -14.68 -30.55 -16.22
N ALA A 14 -13.73 -31.48 -16.13
CA ALA A 14 -12.63 -31.42 -15.18
C ALA A 14 -11.67 -30.23 -15.42
N ARG A 15 -11.60 -29.69 -16.64
CA ARG A 15 -10.81 -28.49 -16.97
C ARG A 15 -11.50 -27.18 -16.59
N LEU A 16 -12.81 -27.20 -16.38
CA LEU A 16 -13.59 -26.01 -16.03
C LEU A 16 -13.61 -25.76 -14.50
N VAL A 17 -13.20 -26.73 -13.70
CA VAL A 17 -13.08 -26.56 -12.25
C VAL A 17 -11.68 -26.03 -11.95
N PRO A 18 -11.53 -24.78 -11.49
CA PRO A 18 -10.23 -24.25 -11.12
C PRO A 18 -9.63 -25.12 -10.00
N SER A 19 -8.38 -25.53 -10.20
CA SER A 19 -7.64 -26.27 -9.18
C SER A 19 -7.53 -25.42 -7.91
N PRO A 20 -7.61 -26.03 -6.71
CA PRO A 20 -7.33 -25.31 -5.46
C PRO A 20 -5.97 -24.59 -5.44
N ALA A 21 -5.01 -25.06 -6.26
CA ALA A 21 -3.72 -24.41 -6.46
C ALA A 21 -3.80 -23.11 -7.27
N ASP A 22 -4.85 -22.94 -8.09
CA ASP A 22 -5.07 -21.73 -8.89
C ASP A 22 -5.76 -20.60 -8.12
N LEU A 23 -6.34 -20.92 -6.96
CA LEU A 23 -6.92 -19.95 -6.03
C LEU A 23 -5.78 -19.25 -5.28
N LYS A 24 -5.14 -18.28 -5.95
CA LYS A 24 -4.21 -17.37 -5.25
C LYS A 24 -5.00 -16.67 -4.16
N PRO A 25 -4.56 -16.75 -2.90
CA PRO A 25 -5.30 -16.15 -1.81
C PRO A 25 -5.40 -14.64 -2.06
N GLU A 26 -6.60 -14.14 -2.33
CA GLU A 26 -6.89 -12.73 -2.68
C GLU A 26 -6.39 -11.76 -1.60
N TRP A 27 -6.31 -12.21 -0.34
CA TRP A 27 -5.79 -11.41 0.76
C TRP A 27 -4.34 -10.94 0.53
N LYS A 28 -3.50 -11.73 -0.18
CA LYS A 28 -2.13 -11.31 -0.55
C LYS A 28 -2.11 -10.11 -1.50
N THR A 29 -3.21 -9.89 -2.20
CA THR A 29 -3.35 -8.74 -3.11
C THR A 29 -4.01 -7.56 -2.39
N ALA A 30 -4.91 -7.84 -1.44
CA ALA A 30 -5.70 -6.83 -0.75
C ALA A 30 -4.96 -6.18 0.44
N TRP A 31 -4.07 -6.91 1.15
CA TRP A 31 -3.44 -6.42 2.37
C TRP A 31 -2.64 -5.11 2.21
N PRO A 32 -1.91 -4.83 1.09
CA PRO A 32 -1.22 -3.55 0.97
C PRO A 32 -2.17 -2.36 0.87
N TRP A 33 -3.36 -2.56 0.28
CA TRP A 33 -4.41 -1.55 0.23
C TRP A 33 -5.02 -1.30 1.60
N LEU A 34 -5.27 -2.36 2.37
CA LEU A 34 -5.74 -2.25 3.75
C LEU A 34 -4.71 -1.57 4.64
N PHE A 35 -3.45 -1.97 4.52
CA PHE A 35 -2.35 -1.34 5.25
C PHE A 35 -2.24 0.15 4.90
N TRP A 36 -2.25 0.49 3.60
CA TRP A 36 -2.20 1.86 3.13
C TRP A 36 -3.34 2.72 3.70
N ALA A 37 -4.57 2.21 3.65
CA ALA A 37 -5.73 2.93 4.16
C ALA A 37 -5.67 3.10 5.68
N LEU A 38 -5.43 2.03 6.44
CA LEU A 38 -5.37 2.07 7.90
C LEU A 38 -4.20 2.93 8.40
N TRP A 39 -3.04 2.77 7.79
CA TRP A 39 -1.86 3.55 8.14
C TRP A 39 -2.03 5.02 7.79
N GLY A 40 -2.62 5.33 6.63
CA GLY A 40 -2.90 6.69 6.21
C GLY A 40 -3.89 7.40 7.13
N VAL A 41 -5.01 6.72 7.48
CA VAL A 41 -5.98 7.26 8.45
C VAL A 41 -5.32 7.48 9.81
N TRP A 42 -4.53 6.51 10.28
CA TRP A 42 -3.81 6.65 11.55
C TRP A 42 -2.80 7.81 11.51
N LEU A 43 -2.11 8.02 10.38
CA LEU A 43 -1.20 9.14 10.16
C LEU A 43 -1.96 10.46 10.27
N ALA A 44 -3.05 10.62 9.52
CA ALA A 44 -3.88 11.83 9.53
C ALA A 44 -4.46 12.13 10.92
N VAL A 45 -5.02 11.12 11.60
CA VAL A 45 -5.57 11.30 12.96
C VAL A 45 -4.48 11.64 13.98
N SER A 46 -3.30 11.03 13.86
CA SER A 46 -2.18 11.32 14.76
C SER A 46 -1.64 12.74 14.58
N ASP A 47 -1.65 13.24 13.35
CA ASP A 47 -1.16 14.59 13.02
C ASP A 47 -2.12 15.66 13.55
N LEU A 48 -3.44 15.40 13.56
CA LEU A 48 -4.44 16.27 14.16
C LEU A 48 -4.27 16.46 15.68
N HIS A 49 -3.59 15.54 16.36
CA HIS A 49 -3.43 15.55 17.82
C HIS A 49 -2.01 15.86 18.29
N ASN A 50 -1.06 15.98 17.37
CA ASN A 50 0.34 16.10 17.73
C ASN A 50 1.12 16.96 16.72
N ASP A 51 1.54 18.14 17.15
CA ASP A 51 2.31 19.09 16.31
C ASP A 51 3.77 18.66 16.10
N ASP A 52 4.15 17.44 16.49
CA ASP A 52 5.52 16.95 16.38
C ASP A 52 5.80 16.46 14.95
N VAL A 53 6.39 17.34 14.15
CA VAL A 53 6.82 17.08 12.78
C VAL A 53 7.79 15.89 12.69
N GLN A 54 8.64 15.66 13.71
CA GLN A 54 9.60 14.54 13.68
C GLN A 54 8.86 13.21 13.76
N ALA A 55 7.84 13.13 14.60
CA ALA A 55 7.01 11.93 14.73
C ALA A 55 6.24 11.64 13.43
N ALA A 56 5.69 12.68 12.76
CA ALA A 56 5.01 12.53 11.48
C ALA A 56 5.95 12.02 10.39
N VAL A 57 7.14 12.59 10.27
CA VAL A 57 8.20 12.17 9.35
C VAL A 57 8.60 10.72 9.58
N LEU A 58 8.84 10.33 10.83
CA LEU A 58 9.23 8.95 11.17
C LEU A 58 8.13 7.95 10.80
N ARG A 59 6.87 8.25 11.10
CA ARG A 59 5.72 7.40 10.74
C ARG A 59 5.61 7.24 9.23
N LEU A 60 5.81 8.31 8.47
CA LEU A 60 5.78 8.28 7.01
C LEU A 60 6.89 7.40 6.44
N ILE A 61 8.12 7.51 6.97
CA ILE A 61 9.26 6.66 6.58
C ILE A 61 8.95 5.20 6.87
N VAL A 62 8.47 4.86 8.06
CA VAL A 62 8.17 3.49 8.45
C VAL A 62 7.06 2.89 7.58
N GLY A 63 5.96 3.62 7.38
CA GLY A 63 4.86 3.15 6.54
C GLY A 63 5.30 2.92 5.09
N ALA A 64 6.07 3.85 4.52
CA ALA A 64 6.61 3.72 3.17
C ALA A 64 7.64 2.57 3.06
N ALA A 65 8.46 2.34 4.09
CA ALA A 65 9.40 1.22 4.13
C ALA A 65 8.68 -0.13 4.15
N VAL A 66 7.63 -0.27 4.94
CA VAL A 66 6.80 -1.50 4.97
C VAL A 66 6.17 -1.77 3.59
N LEU A 67 5.60 -0.76 2.94
CA LEU A 67 5.02 -0.90 1.60
C LEU A 67 6.10 -1.18 0.54
N GLY A 68 7.26 -0.54 0.64
CA GLY A 68 8.40 -0.77 -0.25
C GLY A 68 8.97 -2.18 -0.13
N TYR A 69 9.04 -2.72 1.10
CA TYR A 69 9.41 -4.10 1.38
C TYR A 69 8.39 -5.09 0.79
N ALA A 70 7.12 -4.83 1.00
CA ALA A 70 6.05 -5.70 0.55
C ALA A 70 5.87 -5.73 -0.97
N ARG A 71 6.12 -4.60 -1.63
CA ARG A 71 5.91 -4.43 -3.08
C ARG A 71 7.13 -3.77 -3.75
N PRO A 72 8.30 -4.43 -3.80
CA PRO A 72 9.56 -3.84 -4.27
C PRO A 72 9.54 -3.40 -5.75
N ARG A 73 8.62 -3.94 -6.56
CA ARG A 73 8.45 -3.54 -7.97
C ARG A 73 7.67 -2.24 -8.15
N SER A 74 6.74 -1.95 -7.26
CA SER A 74 5.85 -0.77 -7.31
C SER A 74 6.06 0.16 -6.11
N TRP A 75 7.23 0.12 -5.48
CA TRP A 75 7.54 0.86 -4.26
C TRP A 75 7.35 2.38 -4.41
N ILE A 76 7.71 2.95 -5.57
CA ILE A 76 7.54 4.39 -5.85
C ILE A 76 6.06 4.78 -5.77
N MET A 77 5.20 4.02 -6.46
CA MET A 77 3.77 4.28 -6.48
C MET A 77 3.17 4.23 -5.06
N TRP A 78 3.53 3.22 -4.26
CA TRP A 78 3.03 3.07 -2.90
C TRP A 78 3.55 4.15 -1.95
N SER A 79 4.81 4.56 -2.11
CA SER A 79 5.40 5.64 -1.32
C SER A 79 4.69 6.98 -1.62
N LEU A 80 4.48 7.29 -2.89
CA LEU A 80 3.77 8.50 -3.28
C LEU A 80 2.29 8.47 -2.86
N ALA A 81 1.63 7.32 -3.01
CA ALA A 81 0.25 7.15 -2.55
C ALA A 81 0.11 7.36 -1.03
N LEU A 82 1.11 6.92 -0.24
CA LEU A 82 1.12 7.17 1.21
C LEU A 82 1.35 8.66 1.53
N ALA A 83 2.23 9.32 0.79
CA ALA A 83 2.53 10.73 0.98
C ALA A 83 1.33 11.67 0.75
N VAL A 84 0.34 11.25 -0.05
CA VAL A 84 -0.90 12.03 -0.30
C VAL A 84 -1.71 12.26 0.97
N TRP A 85 -1.59 11.39 1.97
CA TRP A 85 -2.33 11.53 3.22
C TRP A 85 -1.94 12.79 4.00
N VAL A 86 -0.69 13.26 3.90
CA VAL A 86 -0.23 14.47 4.60
C VAL A 86 -0.95 15.73 4.07
N PRO A 87 -0.95 16.04 2.76
CA PRO A 87 -1.71 17.18 2.25
C PRO A 87 -3.24 16.93 2.28
N ALA A 88 -3.72 15.71 2.46
CA ALA A 88 -5.14 15.42 2.62
C ALA A 88 -5.66 15.79 4.01
N GLU A 89 -4.80 15.81 5.04
CA GLU A 89 -5.17 16.13 6.42
C GLU A 89 -5.95 17.45 6.53
N PRO A 90 -5.46 18.61 6.04
CA PRO A 90 -6.19 19.86 6.18
C PRO A 90 -7.51 19.88 5.39
N VAL A 91 -7.63 19.08 4.33
CA VAL A 91 -8.91 18.92 3.62
C VAL A 91 -9.91 18.17 4.52
N VAL A 92 -9.45 17.09 5.15
CA VAL A 92 -10.27 16.30 6.09
C VAL A 92 -10.64 17.16 7.31
N ALA A 93 -9.69 17.90 7.87
CA ALA A 93 -9.91 18.81 8.99
C ALA A 93 -10.97 19.88 8.65
N SER A 94 -10.91 20.44 7.45
CA SER A 94 -11.90 21.41 6.95
C SER A 94 -13.32 20.82 6.87
N ILE A 95 -13.43 19.58 6.38
CA ILE A 95 -14.73 18.86 6.29
C ILE A 95 -15.29 18.60 7.68
N LEU A 96 -14.43 18.19 8.62
CA LEU A 96 -14.79 17.86 10.00
C LEU A 96 -14.91 19.11 10.89
N ARG A 97 -14.66 20.31 10.35
CA ARG A 97 -14.64 21.59 11.09
C ARG A 97 -13.63 21.59 12.25
N LEU A 98 -12.51 20.89 12.07
CA LEU A 98 -11.39 20.89 13.00
C LEU A 98 -10.36 21.92 12.53
N THR A 99 -9.59 22.45 13.47
CA THR A 99 -8.41 23.29 13.12
C THR A 99 -7.28 22.39 12.66
N PRO A 100 -6.79 22.52 11.42
CA PRO A 100 -5.64 21.73 10.98
C PRO A 100 -4.38 22.13 11.77
N ALA A 101 -3.60 21.13 12.18
CA ALA A 101 -2.33 21.38 12.87
C ALA A 101 -1.25 21.95 11.92
N THR A 102 -1.39 21.68 10.62
CA THR A 102 -0.39 22.04 9.63
C THR A 102 -0.81 23.29 8.84
N GLU A 103 0.03 24.33 8.86
CA GLU A 103 -0.16 25.49 7.97
C GLU A 103 0.12 25.10 6.51
N TYR A 104 -0.73 25.57 5.60
CA TYR A 104 -0.58 25.38 4.16
C TYR A 104 0.63 26.16 3.63
N ASN A 105 1.79 25.52 3.56
CA ASN A 105 2.95 26.04 2.88
C ASN A 105 3.44 25.08 1.77
N ALA A 106 4.31 25.55 0.90
CA ALA A 106 4.85 24.72 -0.19
C ALA A 106 5.57 23.45 0.31
N GLY A 107 6.09 23.45 1.54
CA GLY A 107 6.76 22.31 2.15
C GLY A 107 5.83 21.11 2.32
N VAL A 108 4.55 21.33 2.60
CA VAL A 108 3.54 20.26 2.78
C VAL A 108 3.35 19.43 1.48
N TRP A 109 3.62 20.02 0.33
CA TRP A 109 3.49 19.32 -0.96
C TRP A 109 4.78 18.64 -1.42
N VAL A 110 5.93 19.08 -0.96
CA VAL A 110 7.24 18.62 -1.46
C VAL A 110 7.91 17.66 -0.47
N LEU A 111 7.92 17.98 0.83
CA LEU A 111 8.62 17.17 1.83
C LEU A 111 8.05 15.77 2.00
N PRO A 112 6.73 15.56 2.18
CA PRO A 112 6.20 14.22 2.39
C PRO A 112 6.48 13.24 1.25
N PRO A 113 6.34 13.60 -0.04
CA PRO A 113 6.74 12.73 -1.14
C PRO A 113 8.23 12.35 -1.11
N LEU A 114 9.12 13.28 -0.82
CA LEU A 114 10.55 13.01 -0.73
C LEU A 114 10.87 12.04 0.43
N VAL A 115 10.31 12.30 1.59
CA VAL A 115 10.47 11.46 2.78
C VAL A 115 9.93 10.05 2.54
N ALA A 116 8.74 9.94 1.95
CA ALA A 116 8.13 8.65 1.62
C ALA A 116 8.95 7.86 0.59
N LEU A 117 9.54 8.53 -0.40
CA LEU A 117 10.44 7.88 -1.37
C LEU A 117 11.69 7.33 -0.68
N VAL A 118 12.29 8.05 0.26
CA VAL A 118 13.42 7.54 1.05
C VAL A 118 13.01 6.29 1.83
N GLY A 119 11.89 6.32 2.54
CA GLY A 119 11.35 5.17 3.26
C GLY A 119 11.10 3.96 2.35
N GLY A 120 10.43 4.17 1.23
CA GLY A 120 10.16 3.11 0.25
C GLY A 120 11.42 2.51 -0.37
N LEU A 121 12.44 3.33 -0.62
CA LEU A 121 13.74 2.84 -1.11
C LEU A 121 14.44 1.98 -0.06
N LEU A 122 14.43 2.37 1.20
CA LEU A 122 14.96 1.57 2.30
C LEU A 122 14.26 0.22 2.37
N GLY A 123 12.93 0.20 2.36
CA GLY A 123 12.14 -1.05 2.38
C GLY A 123 12.47 -1.97 1.19
N LYS A 124 12.56 -1.42 -0.02
CA LYS A 124 12.97 -2.17 -1.23
C LYS A 124 14.37 -2.74 -1.09
N SER A 125 15.32 -1.99 -0.53
CA SER A 125 16.70 -2.42 -0.36
C SER A 125 16.80 -3.59 0.62
N VAL A 126 16.06 -3.53 1.72
CA VAL A 126 15.96 -4.63 2.68
C VAL A 126 15.35 -5.88 2.02
N ALA A 127 14.27 -5.72 1.24
CA ALA A 127 13.65 -6.83 0.52
C ALA A 127 14.63 -7.53 -0.42
N LYS A 128 15.47 -6.78 -1.15
CA LYS A 128 16.49 -7.35 -2.02
C LYS A 128 17.58 -8.10 -1.23
N GLY A 129 18.06 -7.53 -0.13
CA GLY A 129 19.07 -8.17 0.72
C GLY A 129 18.60 -9.50 1.30
N VAL A 130 17.34 -9.59 1.73
CA VAL A 130 16.75 -10.84 2.25
C VAL A 130 16.66 -11.91 1.16
N LEU A 131 16.27 -11.52 -0.07
CA LEU A 131 16.18 -12.47 -1.19
C LEU A 131 17.54 -13.04 -1.57
N THR A 132 18.58 -12.20 -1.70
CA THR A 132 19.94 -12.67 -2.03
C THR A 132 20.54 -13.60 -0.97
N HIS A 133 20.20 -13.39 0.31
CA HIS A 133 20.68 -14.27 1.39
C HIS A 133 19.98 -15.63 1.42
N ARG A 134 18.75 -15.69 0.91
CA ARG A 134 17.96 -16.94 0.81
C ARG A 134 18.43 -17.84 -0.32
N ASP A 135 18.85 -17.24 -1.43
CA ASP A 135 19.36 -18.00 -2.61
C ASP A 135 20.78 -18.53 -2.40
N ALA A 136 21.50 -18.03 -1.39
CA ALA A 136 22.87 -18.45 -1.04
C ALA A 136 22.93 -19.64 -0.04
N ARG A 137 21.79 -20.17 0.40
CA ARG A 137 21.69 -21.35 1.29
C ARG A 137 21.09 -22.54 0.56
#